data_9256b906ceabda0bc8283a08c7d0b63f
#
_entry.id   9256b906ceabda0bc8283a08c7d0b63f
#
_cell.length_a   1.000
_cell.length_b   1.000
_cell.length_c   1.000
_cell.angle_alpha   90.00
_cell.angle_beta   90.00
_cell.angle_gamma   90.00
#
_symmetry.space_group_name_H-M   'P 1'
#
loop_
_entity.id
_entity.type
_entity.pdbx_description
1 polymer ?
#
loop_
_entity_poly.entity_id
_entity_poly.type
_entity_poly.pdbx_seq_one_letter_code
_entity_poly.pdbx_strand_id
1 'polypeptide(L)'
;MNETSDRWALPLLHAGQAQKEIMHNEALARIDMLLHGVAESADLAVPPMAPVAGQCWIVAAGASGAWAGREAHVAGWTDGGWRFVAPKAGLRLAVADRGHAMVHDGTAWRDDAVRSEGFYVAGQQIAGARQPAITGPTGGTTVDSESRGAIAAILAALQAHGLISM
;
A
#
# COMPACT_ATOMS: atom_id res chain seq x y z
N MET A 1 -0.74 -16.61 28.13
CA MET A 1 -1.69 -16.52 26.98
C MET A 1 -2.00 -15.05 26.83
N ASN A 2 -1.77 -14.45 25.66
CA ASN A 2 -2.04 -13.03 25.46
C ASN A 2 -3.53 -12.74 25.64
N GLU A 3 -3.86 -11.64 26.29
CA GLU A 3 -5.26 -11.20 26.51
C GLU A 3 -5.77 -10.35 25.34
N THR A 4 -4.87 -9.95 24.44
CA THR A 4 -5.18 -9.08 23.29
C THR A 4 -4.45 -9.53 22.04
N SER A 5 -4.93 -9.09 20.85
CA SER A 5 -4.26 -9.28 19.57
C SER A 5 -3.03 -8.37 19.43
N ASP A 6 -2.12 -8.72 18.51
CA ASP A 6 -0.75 -8.20 18.47
C ASP A 6 -0.65 -6.79 17.88
N ARG A 7 -1.58 -6.36 17.00
CA ARG A 7 -1.51 -5.06 16.33
C ARG A 7 -2.44 -4.01 16.95
N TRP A 8 -3.69 -4.36 17.15
CA TRP A 8 -4.73 -3.42 17.57
C TRP A 8 -5.23 -3.67 19.00
N ALA A 9 -4.55 -4.57 19.74
CA ALA A 9 -4.92 -4.93 21.10
C ALA A 9 -6.41 -5.28 21.27
N LEU A 10 -6.99 -5.97 20.26
CA LEU A 10 -8.38 -6.42 20.31
C LEU A 10 -8.53 -7.45 21.44
N PRO A 11 -9.50 -7.32 22.33
CA PRO A 11 -9.65 -8.24 23.46
C PRO A 11 -9.94 -9.66 22.98
N LEU A 12 -9.20 -10.63 23.54
CA LEU A 12 -9.36 -12.04 23.23
C LEU A 12 -10.22 -12.71 24.31
N LEU A 13 -10.96 -13.74 23.93
CA LEU A 13 -11.73 -14.54 24.87
C LEU A 13 -10.81 -15.50 25.65
N HIS A 14 -11.03 -15.60 26.95
CA HIS A 14 -10.32 -16.56 27.81
C HIS A 14 -10.95 -17.94 27.80
N ALA A 15 -10.14 -18.95 28.11
CA ALA A 15 -10.60 -20.32 28.25
C ALA A 15 -11.67 -20.45 29.34
N GLY A 16 -12.77 -21.13 29.00
CA GLY A 16 -13.87 -21.37 29.93
C GLY A 16 -15.24 -21.50 29.27
N GLN A 17 -15.33 -21.24 27.96
CA GLN A 17 -16.57 -21.36 27.19
C GLN A 17 -16.46 -22.39 26.05
N ALA A 18 -16.27 -23.67 26.38
CA ALA A 18 -16.42 -24.79 25.45
C ALA A 18 -15.81 -24.56 24.05
N GLN A 19 -14.50 -24.29 23.95
CA GLN A 19 -13.71 -24.11 22.71
C GLN A 19 -14.17 -22.96 21.80
N LYS A 20 -15.13 -22.13 22.16
CA LYS A 20 -15.54 -20.96 21.38
C LYS A 20 -14.42 -19.92 21.27
N GLU A 21 -13.59 -19.84 22.31
CA GLU A 21 -12.42 -18.95 22.35
C GLU A 21 -11.46 -19.18 21.18
N ILE A 22 -11.21 -20.41 20.77
CA ILE A 22 -10.27 -20.74 19.69
C ILE A 22 -10.75 -20.14 18.37
N MET A 23 -12.01 -20.40 17.99
CA MET A 23 -12.58 -19.91 16.73
C MET A 23 -12.72 -18.40 16.74
N HIS A 24 -13.11 -17.83 17.88
CA HIS A 24 -13.30 -16.39 18.02
C HIS A 24 -11.95 -15.65 17.95
N ASN A 25 -10.95 -16.12 18.68
CA ASN A 25 -9.64 -15.51 18.71
C ASN A 25 -8.90 -15.64 17.37
N GLU A 26 -9.10 -16.75 16.65
CA GLU A 26 -8.59 -16.91 15.28
C GLU A 26 -9.24 -15.88 14.31
N ALA A 27 -10.53 -15.62 14.46
CA ALA A 27 -11.21 -14.59 13.68
C ALA A 27 -10.69 -13.19 14.01
N LEU A 28 -10.47 -12.89 15.29
CA LEU A 28 -9.90 -11.60 15.72
C LEU A 28 -8.46 -11.43 15.24
N ALA A 29 -7.63 -12.48 15.29
CA ALA A 29 -6.26 -12.41 14.76
C ALA A 29 -6.25 -12.08 13.25
N ARG A 30 -7.16 -12.65 12.47
CA ARG A 30 -7.31 -12.34 11.04
C ARG A 30 -7.80 -10.90 10.81
N ILE A 31 -8.75 -10.43 11.61
CA ILE A 31 -9.21 -9.03 11.56
C ILE A 31 -8.06 -8.08 11.89
N ASP A 32 -7.29 -8.38 12.92
CA ASP A 32 -6.13 -7.61 13.36
C ASP A 32 -5.08 -7.46 12.24
N MET A 33 -4.82 -8.51 11.48
CA MET A 33 -3.91 -8.48 10.33
C MET A 33 -4.40 -7.55 9.21
N LEU A 34 -5.72 -7.50 8.99
CA LEU A 34 -6.32 -6.83 7.83
C LEU A 34 -6.81 -5.41 8.13
N LEU A 35 -7.11 -5.10 9.38
CA LEU A 35 -7.61 -3.78 9.78
C LEU A 35 -6.48 -2.75 9.63
N HIS A 36 -6.63 -1.81 8.69
CA HIS A 36 -5.56 -0.90 8.29
C HIS A 36 -4.25 -1.64 8.04
N GLY A 37 -4.33 -2.70 7.24
CA GLY A 37 -3.24 -3.65 7.04
C GLY A 37 -1.98 -2.99 6.51
N VAL A 38 -0.86 -3.35 7.14
CA VAL A 38 0.50 -2.98 6.71
C VAL A 38 1.29 -4.26 6.52
N ALA A 39 1.90 -4.43 5.34
CA ALA A 39 2.88 -5.46 5.08
C ALA A 39 4.29 -4.87 5.13
N GLU A 40 5.23 -5.56 5.77
CA GLU A 40 6.64 -5.16 5.80
C GLU A 40 7.24 -5.17 4.39
N SER A 41 6.89 -6.20 3.60
CA SER A 41 7.34 -6.40 2.22
C SER A 41 6.34 -7.23 1.42
N ALA A 42 6.41 -7.10 0.09
CA ALA A 42 5.71 -7.95 -0.87
C ALA A 42 6.67 -8.77 -1.76
N ASP A 43 7.96 -8.75 -1.45
CA ASP A 43 9.02 -9.30 -2.31
C ASP A 43 9.72 -10.54 -1.71
N LEU A 44 9.30 -10.98 -0.51
CA LEU A 44 9.88 -12.14 0.13
C LEU A 44 9.13 -13.43 -0.25
N ALA A 45 9.88 -14.42 -0.74
CA ALA A 45 9.40 -15.79 -0.98
C ALA A 45 9.74 -16.75 0.18
N VAL A 46 10.56 -16.31 1.14
CA VAL A 46 10.98 -17.08 2.31
C VAL A 46 10.64 -16.29 3.56
N PRO A 47 10.04 -16.93 4.58
CA PRO A 47 9.73 -16.25 5.82
C PRO A 47 10.99 -15.66 6.47
N PRO A 48 10.91 -14.45 7.09
CA PRO A 48 12.02 -13.90 7.86
C PRO A 48 12.41 -14.80 9.01
N MET A 49 13.70 -14.81 9.39
CA MET A 49 14.23 -15.68 10.43
C MET A 49 13.77 -15.32 11.84
N ALA A 50 13.48 -14.05 12.09
CA ALA A 50 13.08 -13.53 13.40
C ALA A 50 11.90 -12.55 13.25
N PRO A 51 10.70 -13.03 12.86
CA PRO A 51 9.52 -12.17 12.77
C PRO A 51 9.06 -11.74 14.17
N VAL A 52 8.51 -10.54 14.27
CA VAL A 52 7.92 -10.00 15.50
C VAL A 52 6.39 -10.14 15.42
N ALA A 53 5.76 -10.49 16.54
CA ALA A 53 4.29 -10.59 16.61
C ALA A 53 3.62 -9.30 16.11
N GLY A 54 2.60 -9.44 15.26
CA GLY A 54 1.90 -8.35 14.58
C GLY A 54 2.46 -7.95 13.22
N GLN A 55 3.67 -8.37 12.85
CA GLN A 55 4.19 -8.12 11.51
C GLN A 55 3.48 -8.97 10.45
N CYS A 56 3.27 -8.38 9.27
CA CYS A 56 2.62 -9.04 8.14
C CYS A 56 3.46 -8.87 6.86
N TRP A 57 3.27 -9.79 5.90
CA TRP A 57 3.91 -9.79 4.59
C TRP A 57 2.91 -10.20 3.52
N ILE A 58 3.10 -9.74 2.30
CA ILE A 58 2.50 -10.33 1.11
C ILE A 58 3.50 -11.35 0.57
N VAL A 59 3.11 -12.61 0.54
CA VAL A 59 4.00 -13.70 0.12
C VAL A 59 4.27 -13.63 -1.38
N ALA A 60 5.53 -13.53 -1.78
CA ALA A 60 5.93 -13.48 -3.18
C ALA A 60 5.79 -14.85 -3.88
N ALA A 61 5.92 -14.86 -5.20
CA ALA A 61 5.94 -16.09 -5.99
C ALA A 61 7.15 -16.97 -5.64
N GLY A 62 7.00 -18.28 -5.76
CA GLY A 62 8.03 -19.25 -5.41
C GLY A 62 8.20 -19.44 -3.90
N ALA A 63 7.14 -19.29 -3.14
CA ALA A 63 7.15 -19.40 -1.69
C ALA A 63 7.70 -20.73 -1.19
N SER A 64 8.51 -20.68 -0.14
CA SER A 64 9.15 -21.85 0.47
C SER A 64 9.14 -21.81 1.98
N GLY A 65 9.68 -22.85 2.62
CA GLY A 65 9.67 -22.97 4.08
C GLY A 65 8.24 -23.01 4.63
N ALA A 66 7.98 -22.26 5.70
CA ALA A 66 6.65 -22.17 6.31
C ALA A 66 5.61 -21.46 5.41
N TRP A 67 6.03 -20.83 4.32
CA TRP A 67 5.16 -20.14 3.37
C TRP A 67 4.86 -20.96 2.11
N ALA A 68 5.39 -22.18 1.96
CA ALA A 68 5.18 -23.01 0.77
C ALA A 68 3.69 -23.17 0.43
N GLY A 69 3.32 -22.90 -0.83
CA GLY A 69 1.93 -22.95 -1.31
C GLY A 69 1.05 -21.81 -0.78
N ARG A 70 1.64 -20.70 -0.31
CA ARG A 70 0.94 -19.52 0.20
C ARG A 70 1.22 -18.27 -0.62
N GLU A 71 1.63 -18.42 -1.88
CA GLU A 71 1.86 -17.30 -2.79
C GLU A 71 0.65 -16.36 -2.80
N ALA A 72 0.90 -15.07 -2.89
CA ALA A 72 -0.05 -13.98 -2.84
C ALA A 72 -0.85 -13.84 -1.53
N HIS A 73 -0.77 -14.78 -0.58
CA HIS A 73 -1.44 -14.64 0.72
C HIS A 73 -0.82 -13.51 1.56
N VAL A 74 -1.63 -12.94 2.43
CA VAL A 74 -1.13 -12.14 3.55
C VAL A 74 -0.70 -13.12 4.63
N ALA A 75 0.60 -13.13 4.97
CA ALA A 75 1.18 -13.89 6.05
C ALA A 75 1.40 -12.98 7.24
N GLY A 76 0.78 -13.26 8.38
CA GLY A 76 1.01 -12.55 9.63
C GLY A 76 1.67 -13.45 10.68
N TRP A 77 2.57 -12.89 11.44
CA TRP A 77 3.20 -13.59 12.57
C TRP A 77 2.50 -13.23 13.87
N THR A 78 2.14 -14.24 14.64
CA THR A 78 1.54 -14.11 15.96
C THR A 78 2.34 -14.95 16.96
N ASP A 79 2.14 -14.79 18.26
CA ASP A 79 2.73 -15.65 19.29
C ASP A 79 2.40 -17.14 19.08
N GLY A 80 1.29 -17.44 18.39
CA GLY A 80 0.89 -18.79 18.00
C GLY A 80 1.45 -19.27 16.65
N GLY A 81 2.38 -18.52 16.04
CA GLY A 81 2.98 -18.81 14.73
C GLY A 81 2.30 -18.12 13.55
N TRP A 82 2.59 -18.60 12.34
CA TRP A 82 2.07 -18.02 11.11
C TRP A 82 0.56 -18.17 10.96
N ARG A 83 -0.07 -17.09 10.51
CA ARG A 83 -1.45 -17.03 10.04
C ARG A 83 -1.48 -16.56 8.59
N PHE A 84 -2.37 -17.13 7.78
CA PHE A 84 -2.46 -16.81 6.37
C PHE A 84 -3.88 -16.41 6.01
N VAL A 85 -4.01 -15.33 5.26
CA VAL A 85 -5.28 -14.87 4.70
C VAL A 85 -5.14 -14.81 3.19
N ALA A 86 -5.97 -15.60 2.49
CA ALA A 86 -6.07 -15.52 1.05
C ALA A 86 -6.68 -14.17 0.66
N PRO A 87 -6.04 -13.41 -0.24
CA PRO A 87 -6.54 -12.10 -0.62
C PRO A 87 -7.83 -12.23 -1.44
N LYS A 88 -8.63 -11.17 -1.40
CA LYS A 88 -9.81 -11.00 -2.26
C LYS A 88 -9.69 -9.70 -3.04
N ALA A 89 -10.42 -9.59 -4.15
CA ALA A 89 -10.48 -8.35 -4.92
C ALA A 89 -10.85 -7.17 -4.02
N GLY A 90 -10.11 -6.09 -4.15
CA GLY A 90 -10.28 -4.87 -3.36
C GLY A 90 -9.53 -4.86 -2.02
N LEU A 91 -8.90 -5.97 -1.60
CA LEU A 91 -8.02 -5.94 -0.42
C LEU A 91 -6.84 -5.00 -0.69
N ARG A 92 -6.64 -4.03 0.19
CA ARG A 92 -5.60 -3.01 0.10
C ARG A 92 -4.72 -3.05 1.35
N LEU A 93 -3.41 -3.08 1.16
CA LEU A 93 -2.41 -3.05 2.22
C LEU A 93 -1.36 -1.99 1.89
N ALA A 94 -0.95 -1.21 2.88
CA ALA A 94 0.27 -0.44 2.76
C ALA A 94 1.46 -1.40 2.76
N VAL A 95 2.50 -1.13 1.97
CA VAL A 95 3.71 -1.94 1.90
C VAL A 95 4.89 -1.06 2.30
N ALA A 96 5.47 -1.36 3.46
CA ALA A 96 6.41 -0.48 4.14
C ALA A 96 7.69 -0.23 3.31
N ASP A 97 8.29 -1.29 2.78
CA ASP A 97 9.51 -1.19 1.97
C ASP A 97 9.30 -0.54 0.59
N ARG A 98 8.04 -0.47 0.10
CA ARG A 98 7.69 0.22 -1.15
C ARG A 98 7.23 1.67 -0.94
N GLY A 99 6.87 2.07 0.28
CA GLY A 99 6.36 3.39 0.60
C GLY A 99 5.00 3.73 -0.02
N HIS A 100 4.29 2.73 -0.59
CA HIS A 100 2.94 2.88 -1.13
C HIS A 100 2.09 1.63 -0.87
N ALA A 101 0.82 1.70 -1.17
CA ALA A 101 -0.07 0.57 -1.01
C ALA A 101 -0.08 -0.33 -2.25
N MET A 102 -0.44 -1.61 -2.02
CA MET A 102 -0.85 -2.54 -3.07
C MET A 102 -2.32 -2.91 -2.91
N VAL A 103 -2.98 -3.17 -4.02
CA VAL A 103 -4.37 -3.61 -4.09
C VAL A 103 -4.44 -4.94 -4.83
N HIS A 104 -5.17 -5.90 -4.28
CA HIS A 104 -5.43 -7.17 -4.96
C HIS A 104 -6.59 -7.01 -5.95
N ASP A 105 -6.37 -7.28 -7.24
CA ASP A 105 -7.37 -7.10 -8.31
C ASP A 105 -8.35 -8.30 -8.47
N GLY A 106 -8.16 -9.34 -7.65
CA GLY A 106 -8.87 -10.62 -7.73
C GLY A 106 -7.99 -11.74 -8.26
N THR A 107 -6.90 -11.42 -8.93
CA THR A 107 -5.93 -12.38 -9.50
C THR A 107 -4.50 -12.16 -8.99
N ALA A 108 -4.10 -10.91 -8.80
CA ALA A 108 -2.75 -10.55 -8.36
C ALA A 108 -2.74 -9.23 -7.58
N TRP A 109 -1.67 -9.02 -6.83
CA TRP A 109 -1.38 -7.76 -6.20
C TRP A 109 -0.83 -6.76 -7.23
N ARG A 110 -1.37 -5.53 -7.20
CA ARG A 110 -0.96 -4.41 -8.05
C ARG A 110 -0.56 -3.23 -7.19
N ASP A 111 0.46 -2.52 -7.59
CA ASP A 111 0.80 -1.25 -6.96
C ASP A 111 -0.36 -0.26 -7.11
N ASP A 112 -0.66 0.48 -6.04
CA ASP A 112 -1.68 1.52 -6.07
C ASP A 112 -1.30 2.64 -7.06
N ALA A 113 -2.32 3.24 -7.67
CA ALA A 113 -2.16 4.37 -8.57
C ALA A 113 -1.66 5.63 -7.85
N VAL A 114 -2.04 5.81 -6.59
CA VAL A 114 -1.60 6.95 -5.76
C VAL A 114 -0.40 6.53 -4.93
N ARG A 115 0.74 7.18 -5.17
CA ARG A 115 2.02 6.93 -4.47
C ARG A 115 2.59 8.25 -3.94
N SER A 116 3.56 8.16 -3.03
CA SER A 116 4.23 9.35 -2.46
C SER A 116 4.88 10.25 -3.52
N GLU A 117 5.38 9.65 -4.61
CA GLU A 117 6.07 10.33 -5.70
C GLU A 117 5.14 10.79 -6.83
N GLY A 118 3.84 10.43 -6.80
CA GLY A 118 2.89 10.88 -7.81
C GLY A 118 1.71 9.95 -8.10
N PHE A 119 1.06 10.21 -9.23
CA PHE A 119 -0.06 9.42 -9.72
C PHE A 119 0.36 8.56 -10.91
N TYR A 120 -0.01 7.28 -10.87
CA TYR A 120 0.40 6.26 -11.85
C TYR A 120 -0.81 5.64 -12.53
N VAL A 121 -0.71 5.39 -13.85
CA VAL A 121 -1.68 4.61 -14.62
C VAL A 121 -0.92 3.53 -15.38
N ALA A 122 -1.33 2.28 -15.25
CA ALA A 122 -0.67 1.12 -15.83
C ALA A 122 0.85 1.07 -15.56
N GLY A 123 1.28 1.46 -14.36
CA GLY A 123 2.69 1.50 -13.96
C GLY A 123 3.48 2.71 -14.49
N GLN A 124 2.87 3.59 -15.29
CA GLN A 124 3.50 4.80 -15.80
C GLN A 124 3.09 6.02 -14.97
N GLN A 125 4.05 6.85 -14.59
CA GLN A 125 3.79 8.08 -13.88
C GLN A 125 3.13 9.10 -14.82
N ILE A 126 1.92 9.55 -14.46
CA ILE A 126 1.15 10.53 -15.22
C ILE A 126 1.31 11.94 -14.63
N ALA A 127 1.42 12.04 -13.31
CA ALA A 127 1.70 13.29 -12.62
C ALA A 127 2.69 13.04 -11.50
N GLY A 128 3.72 13.86 -11.41
CA GLY A 128 4.73 13.86 -10.36
C GLY A 128 4.55 14.98 -9.37
N ALA A 129 5.63 15.30 -8.66
CA ALA A 129 5.66 16.44 -7.77
C ALA A 129 5.38 17.75 -8.52
N ARG A 130 4.67 18.65 -7.85
CA ARG A 130 4.39 20.00 -8.37
C ARG A 130 5.68 20.71 -8.76
N GLN A 131 5.74 21.23 -9.98
CA GLN A 131 6.90 21.95 -10.49
C GLN A 131 6.90 23.42 -10.04
N PRO A 132 8.08 24.10 -10.01
CA PRO A 132 8.16 25.52 -9.75
C PRO A 132 7.44 26.33 -10.82
N ALA A 133 7.19 27.61 -10.52
CA ALA A 133 6.61 28.55 -11.48
C ALA A 133 7.49 28.70 -12.71
N ILE A 134 6.86 28.77 -13.89
CA ILE A 134 7.53 29.04 -15.16
C ILE A 134 7.24 30.50 -15.52
N THR A 135 8.30 31.29 -15.69
CA THR A 135 8.16 32.69 -16.09
C THR A 135 7.70 32.80 -17.53
N GLY A 136 6.67 33.60 -17.75
CA GLY A 136 6.20 33.90 -19.10
C GLY A 136 7.22 34.69 -19.95
N PRO A 137 7.11 34.65 -21.26
CA PRO A 137 8.04 35.37 -22.15
C PRO A 137 7.95 36.88 -21.97
N THR A 138 9.11 37.53 -21.76
CA THR A 138 9.24 38.99 -21.63
C THR A 138 10.33 39.53 -22.57
N GLY A 139 10.21 40.77 -23.02
CA GLY A 139 11.20 41.41 -23.91
C GLY A 139 11.22 40.84 -25.33
N GLY A 140 12.29 41.12 -26.05
CA GLY A 140 12.48 40.74 -27.46
C GLY A 140 12.16 41.86 -28.46
N THR A 141 12.87 41.88 -29.60
CA THR A 141 12.69 42.89 -30.65
C THR A 141 11.50 42.64 -31.57
N THR A 142 11.08 41.37 -31.67
CA THR A 142 9.86 40.95 -32.38
C THR A 142 8.90 40.35 -31.38
N VAL A 143 7.71 40.93 -31.24
CA VAL A 143 6.69 40.46 -30.32
C VAL A 143 5.57 39.79 -31.12
N ASP A 144 5.46 38.47 -30.95
CA ASP A 144 4.32 37.70 -31.44
C ASP A 144 3.27 37.63 -30.33
N SER A 145 2.22 38.43 -30.41
CA SER A 145 1.18 38.55 -29.40
C SER A 145 0.34 37.28 -29.28
N GLU A 146 0.10 36.60 -30.37
CA GLU A 146 -0.68 35.35 -30.44
C GLU A 146 0.04 34.23 -29.76
N SER A 147 1.33 34.04 -30.05
CA SER A 147 2.17 33.03 -29.38
C SER A 147 2.31 33.30 -27.90
N ARG A 148 2.51 34.54 -27.48
CA ARG A 148 2.57 34.94 -26.07
C ARG A 148 1.25 34.69 -25.35
N GLY A 149 0.12 34.98 -25.98
CA GLY A 149 -1.21 34.70 -25.46
C GLY A 149 -1.44 33.18 -25.26
N ALA A 150 -1.05 32.39 -26.24
CA ALA A 150 -1.13 30.91 -26.11
C ALA A 150 -0.26 30.37 -24.97
N ILE A 151 0.99 30.83 -24.82
CA ILE A 151 1.89 30.45 -23.73
C ILE A 151 1.29 30.86 -22.39
N ALA A 152 0.77 32.08 -22.24
CA ALA A 152 0.13 32.53 -21.01
C ALA A 152 -1.08 31.67 -20.64
N ALA A 153 -1.90 31.26 -21.61
CA ALA A 153 -3.03 30.35 -21.37
C ALA A 153 -2.57 28.95 -20.93
N ILE A 154 -1.50 28.40 -21.53
CA ILE A 154 -0.92 27.12 -21.13
C ILE A 154 -0.40 27.20 -19.68
N LEU A 155 0.35 28.24 -19.32
CA LEU A 155 0.87 28.44 -17.97
C LEU A 155 -0.27 28.56 -16.96
N ALA A 156 -1.32 29.34 -17.29
CA ALA A 156 -2.50 29.48 -16.43
C ALA A 156 -3.22 28.13 -16.21
N ALA A 157 -3.34 27.30 -17.26
CA ALA A 157 -3.92 25.97 -17.15
C ALA A 157 -3.06 25.06 -16.27
N LEU A 158 -1.74 25.03 -16.44
CA LEU A 158 -0.83 24.23 -15.61
C LEU A 158 -0.89 24.67 -14.12
N GLN A 159 -0.99 25.97 -13.85
CA GLN A 159 -1.18 26.52 -12.51
C GLN A 159 -2.54 26.14 -11.93
N ALA A 160 -3.62 26.27 -12.69
CA ALA A 160 -4.97 25.91 -12.27
C ALA A 160 -5.09 24.42 -11.90
N HIS A 161 -4.40 23.54 -12.62
CA HIS A 161 -4.30 22.12 -12.31
C HIS A 161 -3.28 21.79 -11.21
N GLY A 162 -2.56 22.78 -10.68
CA GLY A 162 -1.58 22.57 -9.63
C GLY A 162 -0.31 21.84 -10.07
N LEU A 163 -0.05 21.75 -11.36
CA LEU A 163 1.12 21.07 -11.93
C LEU A 163 2.40 21.92 -11.80
N ILE A 164 2.25 23.24 -11.79
CA ILE A 164 3.32 24.20 -11.49
C ILE A 164 2.87 25.17 -10.39
N SER A 165 3.82 25.83 -9.72
CA SER A 165 3.56 26.87 -8.72
C SER A 165 2.97 28.13 -9.37
N MET A 166 2.21 28.91 -8.59
CA MET A 166 1.83 30.27 -8.96
C MET A 166 3.02 31.22 -8.87
#